data_fd63b3c645a112b44997c98a721f7b89
#
_entry.id   fd63b3c645a112b44997c98a721f7b89
#
_cell.length_a   1.000
_cell.length_b   1.000
_cell.length_c   1.000
_cell.angle_alpha   90.00
_cell.angle_beta   90.00
_cell.angle_gamma   90.00
#
_symmetry.space_group_name_H-M   'P 1'
#
loop_
_entity.id
_entity.type
_entity.pdbx_description
1 polymer ?
#
loop_
_entity_poly.entity_id
_entity_poly.type
_entity_poly.pdbx_seq_one_letter_code
_entity_poly.pdbx_strand_id
1 'polypeptide(L)'
;MMGRKRYLIWGLGFLVLTLALVGCQSAADSPVEPEMTETVTLSEAPGETESPPRAQSGYQEGFTEQGDPFRGDPAAPVVIEEFSSYQCPFCGKFFRESYAQVMANYVETGQVLYIFRDFPLPSQPQSPLAAEAANCAGQIGGGSAYWAMHDRLFEHQAEWSGKGNADAIFKGYAAELGLEAAAFDECLDSGATRAQVQADVAEGSARGVRGTPTFFINGRPLVGAQPYAVI
;
A
#
# COMPACT_ATOMS: atom_id res chain seq x y z
N MET A 1 28.32 14.20 -48.84
CA MET A 1 27.72 13.16 -49.69
C MET A 1 26.36 12.84 -49.11
N MET A 2 25.34 13.18 -49.90
CA MET A 2 23.90 13.05 -49.58
C MET A 2 23.44 11.61 -49.78
N GLY A 3 22.62 11.10 -48.88
CA GLY A 3 21.93 9.82 -49.04
C GLY A 3 20.51 9.88 -48.49
N ARG A 4 19.58 10.40 -49.34
CA ARG A 4 18.13 10.37 -49.11
C ARG A 4 17.61 8.96 -49.40
N LYS A 5 16.80 8.39 -48.49
CA LYS A 5 15.86 7.28 -48.80
C LYS A 5 14.51 7.63 -48.14
N ARG A 6 13.59 8.07 -48.89
CA ARG A 6 12.42 7.68 -49.69
C ARG A 6 11.41 6.88 -48.84
N TYR A 7 10.35 7.63 -48.48
CA TYR A 7 9.08 7.12 -47.94
C TYR A 7 8.31 6.35 -49.02
N LEU A 8 7.75 5.21 -48.66
CA LEU A 8 6.78 4.50 -49.47
C LEU A 8 5.44 4.48 -48.73
N ILE A 9 4.47 5.17 -49.30
CA ILE A 9 3.07 5.27 -48.88
C ILE A 9 2.31 4.17 -49.60
N TRP A 10 1.59 3.35 -48.90
CA TRP A 10 0.50 2.49 -49.41
C TRP A 10 -0.62 2.65 -48.40
N GLY A 11 -1.77 3.18 -48.61
CA GLY A 11 -2.70 3.08 -49.71
C GLY A 11 -3.89 2.24 -49.26
N LEU A 12 -4.93 2.93 -48.81
CA LEU A 12 -6.39 2.65 -48.73
C LEU A 12 -6.89 1.20 -48.93
N GLY A 13 -7.78 0.81 -48.02
CA GLY A 13 -8.77 -0.26 -48.20
C GLY A 13 -9.97 -0.05 -47.30
N PHE A 14 -10.91 0.82 -47.73
CA PHE A 14 -12.27 0.92 -47.21
C PHE A 14 -13.03 -0.37 -47.53
N LEU A 15 -13.60 -1.01 -46.54
CA LEU A 15 -14.70 -1.95 -46.77
C LEU A 15 -15.84 -1.65 -45.83
N VAL A 16 -16.85 -0.98 -46.42
CA VAL A 16 -18.19 -0.79 -45.84
C VAL A 16 -18.99 -2.05 -46.10
N LEU A 17 -19.55 -2.66 -45.07
CA LEU A 17 -20.59 -3.69 -45.25
C LEU A 17 -21.78 -3.32 -44.37
N THR A 18 -22.80 -2.90 -45.09
CA THR A 18 -24.19 -2.62 -44.62
C THR A 18 -25.05 -3.89 -44.77
N LEU A 19 -26.18 -3.88 -44.10
CA LEU A 19 -27.39 -4.75 -44.19
C LEU A 19 -27.44 -5.85 -43.11
N ALA A 20 -28.59 -6.16 -42.52
CA ALA A 20 -29.98 -5.74 -42.73
C ALA A 20 -30.79 -5.97 -41.43
N LEU A 21 -31.80 -5.15 -41.25
CA LEU A 21 -32.92 -5.33 -40.34
C LEU A 21 -33.80 -6.51 -40.79
N VAL A 22 -34.16 -7.40 -39.87
CA VAL A 22 -35.39 -8.17 -39.99
C VAL A 22 -36.14 -8.08 -38.67
N GLY A 23 -37.24 -7.40 -38.71
CA GLY A 23 -38.26 -7.39 -37.68
C GLY A 23 -39.20 -8.57 -37.83
N CYS A 24 -39.69 -9.08 -36.73
CA CYS A 24 -40.97 -9.78 -36.68
C CYS A 24 -41.71 -9.36 -35.41
N GLN A 25 -42.85 -8.69 -35.64
CA GLN A 25 -43.95 -8.49 -34.71
C GLN A 25 -44.84 -9.72 -34.72
N SER A 26 -45.43 -10.07 -33.59
CA SER A 26 -46.78 -10.61 -33.43
C SER A 26 -47.08 -10.75 -31.94
N ALA A 27 -47.93 -9.97 -31.39
CA ALA A 27 -49.39 -9.95 -31.27
C ALA A 27 -49.86 -10.82 -30.08
N ALA A 28 -50.32 -10.07 -29.08
CA ALA A 28 -51.58 -10.16 -28.30
C ALA A 28 -52.12 -11.53 -27.87
N ASP A 29 -52.29 -11.72 -26.59
CA ASP A 29 -53.62 -11.89 -25.98
C ASP A 29 -53.56 -11.80 -24.45
N SER A 30 -54.43 -11.00 -23.85
CA SER A 30 -54.88 -11.07 -22.44
C SER A 30 -56.26 -11.75 -22.50
N PRO A 31 -56.95 -12.15 -21.42
CA PRO A 31 -56.81 -11.89 -19.98
C PRO A 31 -57.00 -13.14 -19.10
N VAL A 32 -56.86 -13.05 -17.80
CA VAL A 32 -57.84 -13.43 -16.73
C VAL A 32 -57.15 -13.34 -15.36
N GLU A 33 -57.61 -12.41 -14.54
CA GLU A 33 -57.52 -12.49 -13.07
C GLU A 33 -58.41 -13.62 -12.52
N PRO A 34 -58.05 -14.17 -11.36
CA PRO A 34 -58.78 -13.76 -10.18
C PRO A 34 -57.88 -13.50 -8.95
N GLU A 35 -58.28 -12.47 -8.30
CA GLU A 35 -58.04 -12.05 -6.93
C GLU A 35 -57.98 -13.22 -5.96
N MET A 36 -56.82 -13.38 -5.27
CA MET A 36 -56.80 -14.04 -3.96
C MET A 36 -55.96 -13.18 -3.00
N THR A 37 -56.71 -12.53 -2.12
CA THR A 37 -56.21 -11.79 -0.97
C THR A 37 -55.62 -12.79 0.02
N GLU A 38 -54.33 -13.00 -0.02
CA GLU A 38 -53.65 -13.69 1.08
C GLU A 38 -52.92 -12.62 1.90
N THR A 39 -53.44 -12.42 3.11
CA THR A 39 -52.87 -11.60 4.15
C THR A 39 -51.59 -12.28 4.62
N VAL A 40 -50.42 -11.93 4.03
CA VAL A 40 -49.14 -12.35 4.55
C VAL A 40 -48.84 -11.48 5.75
N THR A 41 -49.04 -12.03 6.94
CA THR A 41 -48.47 -11.55 8.18
C THR A 41 -46.95 -11.53 8.02
N LEU A 42 -46.36 -10.34 7.95
CA LEU A 42 -44.93 -10.11 8.04
C LEU A 42 -44.45 -10.63 9.39
N SER A 43 -43.91 -11.84 9.38
CA SER A 43 -43.13 -12.36 10.49
C SER A 43 -41.89 -11.46 10.59
N GLU A 44 -41.67 -10.88 11.76
CA GLU A 44 -40.48 -10.12 12.12
C GLU A 44 -39.24 -10.92 11.73
N ALA A 45 -38.39 -10.29 10.90
CA ALA A 45 -37.08 -10.79 10.59
C ALA A 45 -36.26 -10.95 11.88
N PRO A 46 -35.53 -12.04 12.05
CA PRO A 46 -34.65 -12.19 13.21
C PRO A 46 -33.57 -11.12 13.15
N GLY A 47 -33.46 -10.39 14.25
CA GLY A 47 -32.48 -9.45 14.70
C GLY A 47 -31.34 -9.13 13.76
N GLU A 48 -31.21 -7.83 13.43
CA GLU A 48 -29.95 -7.25 13.06
C GLU A 48 -28.90 -7.76 14.05
N THR A 49 -27.97 -8.54 13.54
CA THR A 49 -26.75 -8.88 14.27
C THR A 49 -26.05 -7.56 14.51
N GLU A 50 -26.21 -7.00 15.71
CA GLU A 50 -25.42 -5.87 16.18
C GLU A 50 -23.96 -6.17 15.88
N SER A 51 -23.38 -5.38 14.99
CA SER A 51 -21.92 -5.40 14.81
C SER A 51 -21.31 -5.19 16.19
N PRO A 52 -20.31 -6.00 16.59
CA PRO A 52 -19.69 -5.82 17.89
C PRO A 52 -19.33 -4.35 18.07
N PRO A 53 -19.53 -3.78 19.29
CA PRO A 53 -19.22 -2.37 19.51
C PRO A 53 -17.80 -2.13 19.02
N ARG A 54 -17.64 -1.14 18.12
CA ARG A 54 -16.32 -0.71 17.64
C ARG A 54 -15.53 -0.34 18.89
N ALA A 55 -14.62 -1.21 19.32
CA ALA A 55 -13.72 -0.95 20.42
C ALA A 55 -13.10 0.42 20.12
N GLN A 56 -13.06 1.30 21.13
CA GLN A 56 -12.35 2.55 20.99
C GLN A 56 -10.91 2.13 20.67
N SER A 57 -10.49 2.26 19.41
CA SER A 57 -9.17 1.81 19.00
C SER A 57 -8.14 2.65 19.71
N GLY A 58 -7.26 2.01 20.47
CA GLY A 58 -6.07 2.64 21.04
C GLY A 58 -5.03 2.98 19.98
N TYR A 59 -5.49 3.37 18.76
CA TYR A 59 -4.63 3.66 17.62
C TYR A 59 -3.55 4.68 17.99
N GLN A 60 -2.33 4.31 17.71
CA GLN A 60 -1.14 5.10 17.94
C GLN A 60 -0.18 4.92 16.74
N GLU A 61 0.69 5.90 16.58
CA GLU A 61 1.88 5.83 15.74
C GLU A 61 3.09 6.03 16.64
N GLY A 62 3.98 5.06 16.67
CA GLY A 62 5.10 5.09 17.62
C GLY A 62 6.21 4.13 17.24
N PHE A 63 7.00 3.80 18.26
CA PHE A 63 8.10 2.85 18.15
C PHE A 63 7.96 1.79 19.24
N THR A 64 8.26 0.54 18.88
CA THR A 64 8.36 -0.57 19.83
C THR A 64 9.54 -0.33 20.79
N GLU A 65 9.66 -1.15 21.84
CA GLU A 65 10.83 -1.12 22.74
C GLU A 65 12.14 -1.38 21.99
N GLN A 66 12.08 -2.09 20.86
CA GLN A 66 13.21 -2.38 19.98
C GLN A 66 13.52 -1.23 19.02
N GLY A 67 12.65 -0.21 18.95
CA GLY A 67 12.81 0.94 18.08
C GLY A 67 12.14 0.80 16.72
N ASP A 68 11.34 -0.26 16.49
CA ASP A 68 10.66 -0.45 15.22
C ASP A 68 9.40 0.39 15.14
N PRO A 69 9.15 1.07 14.02
CA PRO A 69 7.96 1.89 13.85
C PRO A 69 6.71 1.04 13.75
N PHE A 70 5.66 1.45 14.44
CA PHE A 70 4.35 0.80 14.39
C PHE A 70 3.21 1.79 14.16
N ARG A 71 2.13 1.28 13.57
CA ARG A 71 0.79 1.86 13.50
C ARG A 71 -0.22 0.90 14.12
N GLY A 72 -1.19 1.41 14.87
CA GLY A 72 -2.31 0.65 15.44
C GLY A 72 -2.32 0.63 16.96
N ASP A 73 -3.11 -0.28 17.51
CA ASP A 73 -3.21 -0.48 18.96
C ASP A 73 -2.12 -1.46 19.42
N PRO A 74 -1.21 -1.08 20.31
CA PRO A 74 -0.23 -2.01 20.88
C PRO A 74 -0.83 -3.24 21.57
N ALA A 75 -2.10 -3.18 21.97
CA ALA A 75 -2.84 -4.30 22.55
C ALA A 75 -3.63 -5.13 21.52
N ALA A 76 -3.48 -4.85 20.22
CA ALA A 76 -4.19 -5.57 19.16
C ALA A 76 -3.89 -7.07 19.18
N PRO A 77 -4.90 -7.93 18.94
CA PRO A 77 -4.73 -9.38 18.98
C PRO A 77 -3.91 -9.96 17.83
N VAL A 78 -3.77 -9.19 16.74
CA VAL A 78 -3.00 -9.59 15.57
C VAL A 78 -1.85 -8.63 15.37
N VAL A 79 -0.66 -9.17 15.11
CA VAL A 79 0.54 -8.40 14.74
C VAL A 79 0.89 -8.74 13.30
N ILE A 80 1.05 -7.72 12.48
CA ILE A 80 1.61 -7.81 11.13
C ILE A 80 2.95 -7.09 11.14
N GLU A 81 4.02 -7.83 10.88
CA GLU A 81 5.35 -7.27 10.63
C GLU A 81 5.65 -7.33 9.14
N GLU A 82 5.90 -6.20 8.50
CA GLU A 82 6.31 -6.14 7.10
C GLU A 82 7.80 -5.88 6.98
N PHE A 83 8.56 -6.84 6.44
CA PHE A 83 9.92 -6.61 5.95
C PHE A 83 9.83 -6.07 4.52
N SER A 84 10.24 -4.83 4.34
CA SER A 84 9.97 -4.08 3.12
C SER A 84 11.17 -3.26 2.66
N SER A 85 11.12 -2.83 1.40
CA SER A 85 12.12 -1.97 0.81
C SER A 85 11.43 -0.86 0.03
N TYR A 86 11.73 0.38 0.36
CA TYR A 86 11.11 1.55 -0.28
C TYR A 86 11.32 1.61 -1.80
N GLN A 87 12.42 1.06 -2.31
CA GLN A 87 12.70 1.02 -3.74
C GLN A 87 12.14 -0.23 -4.44
N CYS A 88 11.59 -1.20 -3.71
CA CYS A 88 11.05 -2.41 -4.29
C CYS A 88 9.73 -2.14 -5.02
N PRO A 89 9.60 -2.50 -6.32
CA PRO A 89 8.36 -2.28 -7.06
C PRO A 89 7.18 -3.09 -6.53
N PHE A 90 7.44 -4.27 -5.93
CA PHE A 90 6.40 -5.08 -5.31
C PHE A 90 5.92 -4.49 -3.96
N CYS A 91 6.82 -3.88 -3.18
CA CYS A 91 6.43 -3.14 -1.97
C CYS A 91 5.58 -1.93 -2.34
N GLY A 92 5.99 -1.16 -3.35
CA GLY A 92 5.17 -0.08 -3.89
C GLY A 92 3.83 -0.56 -4.47
N LYS A 93 3.78 -1.77 -5.05
CA LYS A 93 2.51 -2.38 -5.48
C LYS A 93 1.59 -2.66 -4.29
N PHE A 94 2.10 -3.31 -3.24
CA PHE A 94 1.34 -3.57 -2.03
C PHE A 94 0.82 -2.27 -1.40
N PHE A 95 1.66 -1.26 -1.29
CA PHE A 95 1.28 0.05 -0.77
C PHE A 95 0.11 0.67 -1.54
N ARG A 96 0.13 0.65 -2.87
CA ARG A 96 -0.93 1.24 -3.70
C ARG A 96 -2.22 0.42 -3.76
N GLU A 97 -2.14 -0.91 -3.68
CA GLU A 97 -3.28 -1.79 -3.96
C GLU A 97 -3.96 -2.36 -2.72
N SER A 98 -3.20 -2.58 -1.63
CA SER A 98 -3.70 -3.32 -0.46
C SER A 98 -3.55 -2.55 0.84
N TYR A 99 -2.49 -1.76 1.00
CA TYR A 99 -2.11 -1.15 2.27
C TYR A 99 -3.22 -0.28 2.88
N ALA A 100 -3.83 0.63 2.10
CA ALA A 100 -4.89 1.50 2.61
C ALA A 100 -6.09 0.71 3.14
N GLN A 101 -6.42 -0.43 2.52
CA GLN A 101 -7.50 -1.29 2.97
C GLN A 101 -7.15 -2.03 4.27
N VAL A 102 -5.89 -2.46 4.43
CA VAL A 102 -5.37 -3.06 5.66
C VAL A 102 -5.43 -2.04 6.80
N MET A 103 -4.96 -0.80 6.55
CA MET A 103 -5.02 0.28 7.54
C MET A 103 -6.44 0.55 7.98
N ALA A 104 -7.35 0.85 7.06
CA ALA A 104 -8.72 1.26 7.39
C ALA A 104 -9.55 0.14 8.03
N ASN A 105 -9.39 -1.11 7.60
CA ASN A 105 -10.26 -2.19 8.05
C ASN A 105 -9.74 -2.94 9.28
N TYR A 106 -8.44 -2.93 9.54
CA TYR A 106 -7.86 -3.73 10.63
C TYR A 106 -7.02 -2.89 11.61
N VAL A 107 -6.17 -1.98 11.12
CA VAL A 107 -5.25 -1.24 11.98
C VAL A 107 -5.99 -0.13 12.73
N GLU A 108 -6.73 0.71 12.03
CA GLU A 108 -7.51 1.82 12.61
C GLU A 108 -8.68 1.32 13.48
N THR A 109 -9.10 0.08 13.27
CA THR A 109 -10.15 -0.55 14.07
C THR A 109 -9.63 -1.25 15.34
N GLY A 110 -8.30 -1.24 15.57
CA GLY A 110 -7.66 -1.84 16.72
C GLY A 110 -7.52 -3.37 16.66
N GLN A 111 -7.77 -3.99 15.50
CA GLN A 111 -7.63 -5.44 15.31
C GLN A 111 -6.19 -5.84 15.02
N VAL A 112 -5.39 -4.95 14.44
CA VAL A 112 -4.02 -5.20 14.01
C VAL A 112 -3.07 -4.13 14.52
N LEU A 113 -1.95 -4.57 15.07
CA LEU A 113 -0.72 -3.79 15.22
C LEU A 113 0.14 -4.02 13.99
N TYR A 114 0.44 -2.97 13.25
CA TYR A 114 1.26 -3.04 12.06
C TYR A 114 2.66 -2.48 12.34
N ILE A 115 3.68 -3.30 12.12
CA ILE A 115 5.10 -2.97 12.36
C ILE A 115 5.82 -3.02 11.02
N PHE A 116 6.58 -1.98 10.71
CA PHE A 116 7.41 -1.92 9.51
C PHE A 116 8.88 -2.21 9.86
N ARG A 117 9.53 -2.99 9.01
CA ARG A 117 10.92 -3.40 9.14
C ARG A 117 11.68 -3.10 7.86
N ASP A 118 12.78 -2.41 7.96
CA ASP A 118 13.60 -2.08 6.82
C ASP A 118 14.35 -3.31 6.27
N PHE A 119 14.13 -3.60 4.98
CA PHE A 119 14.87 -4.69 4.32
C PHE A 119 15.32 -4.26 2.90
N PRO A 120 16.21 -3.27 2.79
CA PRO A 120 16.76 -2.84 1.51
C PRO A 120 17.52 -3.99 0.82
N LEU A 121 17.18 -4.22 -0.46
CA LEU A 121 17.82 -5.29 -1.24
C LEU A 121 19.10 -4.76 -1.93
N PRO A 122 20.14 -5.60 -2.11
CA PRO A 122 21.39 -5.17 -2.72
C PRO A 122 21.27 -4.60 -4.14
N SER A 123 20.23 -4.98 -4.87
CA SER A 123 19.94 -4.47 -6.22
C SER A 123 19.25 -3.10 -6.24
N GLN A 124 18.98 -2.51 -5.08
CA GLN A 124 18.18 -1.29 -4.90
C GLN A 124 19.02 -0.21 -4.20
N PRO A 125 19.90 0.50 -4.93
CA PRO A 125 20.96 1.32 -4.34
C PRO A 125 20.47 2.52 -3.54
N GLN A 126 19.26 3.06 -3.82
CA GLN A 126 18.67 4.15 -3.03
C GLN A 126 17.84 3.68 -1.84
N SER A 127 17.52 2.39 -1.75
CA SER A 127 16.66 1.88 -0.68
C SER A 127 17.24 2.03 0.73
N PRO A 128 18.55 1.82 0.96
CA PRO A 128 19.13 2.09 2.28
C PRO A 128 18.95 3.54 2.71
N LEU A 129 19.19 4.50 1.79
CA LEU A 129 19.05 5.92 2.09
C LEU A 129 17.59 6.31 2.33
N ALA A 130 16.63 5.70 1.61
CA ALA A 130 15.20 5.93 1.84
C ALA A 130 14.77 5.41 3.22
N ALA A 131 15.27 4.26 3.64
CA ALA A 131 15.06 3.72 4.98
C ALA A 131 15.66 4.64 6.06
N GLU A 132 16.91 5.08 5.86
CA GLU A 132 17.56 6.05 6.75
C GLU A 132 16.74 7.37 6.83
N ALA A 133 16.15 7.85 5.73
CA ALA A 133 15.32 9.06 5.72
C ALA A 133 14.04 8.90 6.55
N ALA A 134 13.34 7.76 6.45
CA ALA A 134 12.17 7.50 7.29
C ALA A 134 12.53 7.44 8.78
N ASN A 135 13.61 6.75 9.11
CA ASN A 135 14.10 6.66 10.47
C ASN A 135 14.57 8.03 11.02
N CYS A 136 15.24 8.87 10.22
CA CYS A 136 15.59 10.24 10.58
C CYS A 136 14.35 11.09 10.86
N ALA A 137 13.31 10.99 10.03
CA ALA A 137 12.04 11.67 10.29
C ALA A 137 11.46 11.26 11.64
N GLY A 138 11.50 9.96 11.95
CA GLY A 138 11.05 9.42 13.22
C GLY A 138 11.85 9.90 14.42
N GLN A 139 13.17 10.00 14.31
CA GLN A 139 14.02 10.53 15.40
C GLN A 139 13.73 12.00 15.71
N ILE A 140 13.35 12.79 14.70
CA ILE A 140 13.12 14.23 14.85
C ILE A 140 11.68 14.52 15.28
N GLY A 141 10.70 13.87 14.66
CA GLY A 141 9.27 14.18 14.84
C GLY A 141 8.42 13.05 15.42
N GLY A 142 9.03 11.95 15.87
CA GLY A 142 8.32 10.81 16.46
C GLY A 142 7.61 9.93 15.44
N GLY A 143 6.73 9.04 15.93
CA GLY A 143 6.06 8.03 15.11
C GLY A 143 5.28 8.63 13.93
N SER A 144 4.52 9.69 14.15
CA SER A 144 3.75 10.33 13.08
C SER A 144 4.62 10.91 11.97
N ALA A 145 5.79 11.45 12.31
CA ALA A 145 6.73 11.95 11.30
C ALA A 145 7.39 10.81 10.51
N TYR A 146 7.73 9.69 11.20
CA TYR A 146 8.20 8.48 10.53
C TYR A 146 7.18 8.03 9.48
N TRP A 147 5.93 7.87 9.88
CA TRP A 147 4.89 7.36 9.01
C TRP A 147 4.51 8.32 7.88
N ALA A 148 4.57 9.62 8.13
CA ALA A 148 4.38 10.62 7.07
C ALA A 148 5.50 10.52 6.02
N MET A 149 6.75 10.32 6.43
CA MET A 149 7.87 10.09 5.51
C MET A 149 7.74 8.73 4.80
N HIS A 150 7.37 7.67 5.53
CA HIS A 150 7.10 6.34 4.96
C HIS A 150 6.09 6.42 3.80
N ASP A 151 4.94 7.03 4.06
CA ASP A 151 3.87 7.15 3.07
C ASP A 151 4.36 7.97 1.86
N ARG A 152 5.04 9.10 2.09
CA ARG A 152 5.62 9.94 1.04
C ARG A 152 6.62 9.20 0.16
N LEU A 153 7.49 8.38 0.77
CA LEU A 153 8.48 7.60 0.02
C LEU A 153 7.82 6.59 -0.92
N PHE A 154 6.75 5.92 -0.50
CA PHE A 154 6.03 4.98 -1.37
C PHE A 154 5.13 5.68 -2.39
N GLU A 155 4.42 6.73 -2.01
CA GLU A 155 3.57 7.51 -2.94
C GLU A 155 4.37 8.05 -4.11
N HIS A 156 5.57 8.54 -3.84
CA HIS A 156 6.44 9.17 -4.82
C HIS A 156 7.62 8.28 -5.26
N GLN A 157 7.52 6.96 -5.09
CA GLN A 157 8.59 6.01 -5.39
C GLN A 157 9.21 6.22 -6.78
N ALA A 158 8.42 6.56 -7.79
CA ALA A 158 8.89 6.78 -9.15
C ALA A 158 9.71 8.08 -9.32
N GLU A 159 9.60 9.03 -8.42
CA GLU A 159 10.30 10.31 -8.51
C GLU A 159 11.76 10.19 -8.10
N TRP A 160 12.08 9.32 -7.17
CA TRP A 160 13.43 9.18 -6.61
C TRP A 160 14.12 7.84 -6.94
N SER A 161 13.36 6.78 -7.22
CA SER A 161 13.92 5.46 -7.53
C SER A 161 14.77 5.51 -8.81
N GLY A 162 16.02 5.09 -8.70
CA GLY A 162 16.99 5.15 -9.80
C GLY A 162 17.56 6.54 -10.10
N LYS A 163 17.30 7.55 -9.25
CA LYS A 163 17.81 8.90 -9.43
C LYS A 163 19.10 9.13 -8.63
N GLY A 164 20.04 9.87 -9.22
CA GLY A 164 21.32 10.19 -8.56
C GLY A 164 21.22 11.26 -7.47
N ASN A 165 20.05 11.92 -7.32
CA ASN A 165 19.80 13.01 -6.36
C ASN A 165 18.69 12.64 -5.36
N ALA A 166 18.56 11.37 -5.02
CA ALA A 166 17.53 10.90 -4.09
C ALA A 166 17.64 11.54 -2.70
N ASP A 167 18.85 11.81 -2.25
CA ASP A 167 19.15 12.55 -1.01
C ASP A 167 18.47 13.93 -0.97
N ALA A 168 18.65 14.73 -2.04
CA ALA A 168 18.04 16.04 -2.14
C ALA A 168 16.50 15.96 -2.19
N ILE A 169 15.95 14.92 -2.83
CA ILE A 169 14.50 14.69 -2.85
C ILE A 169 13.98 14.39 -1.45
N PHE A 170 14.66 13.52 -0.68
CA PHE A 170 14.23 13.18 0.68
C PHE A 170 14.33 14.37 1.64
N LYS A 171 15.35 15.22 1.51
CA LYS A 171 15.44 16.49 2.23
C LYS A 171 14.29 17.44 1.86
N GLY A 172 13.88 17.45 0.59
CA GLY A 172 12.68 18.15 0.15
C GLY A 172 11.40 17.63 0.82
N TYR A 173 11.23 16.32 0.90
CA TYR A 173 10.09 15.72 1.59
C TYR A 173 10.07 16.07 3.08
N ALA A 174 11.23 16.03 3.75
CA ALA A 174 11.33 16.42 5.16
C ALA A 174 10.90 17.89 5.39
N ALA A 175 11.30 18.80 4.50
CA ALA A 175 10.88 20.19 4.55
C ALA A 175 9.37 20.37 4.33
N GLU A 176 8.78 19.64 3.38
CA GLU A 176 7.33 19.63 3.14
C GLU A 176 6.53 19.07 4.33
N LEU A 177 7.12 18.12 5.07
CA LEU A 177 6.55 17.56 6.30
C LEU A 177 6.77 18.47 7.53
N GLY A 178 7.45 19.60 7.35
CA GLY A 178 7.69 20.56 8.42
C GLY A 178 8.74 20.13 9.43
N LEU A 179 9.60 19.18 9.10
CA LEU A 179 10.70 18.76 9.95
C LEU A 179 11.80 19.83 10.01
N GLU A 180 12.54 19.88 11.13
CA GLU A 180 13.67 20.80 11.25
C GLU A 180 14.76 20.40 10.26
N ALA A 181 15.02 21.27 9.27
CA ALA A 181 15.82 20.95 8.10
C ALA A 181 17.28 20.62 8.45
N ALA A 182 17.90 21.38 9.34
CA ALA A 182 19.30 21.17 9.69
C ALA A 182 19.49 19.82 10.44
N ALA A 183 18.55 19.48 11.33
CA ALA A 183 18.59 18.22 12.05
C ALA A 183 18.36 17.02 11.11
N PHE A 184 17.45 17.17 10.14
CA PHE A 184 17.20 16.11 9.15
C PHE A 184 18.40 15.91 8.24
N ASP A 185 18.96 16.99 7.71
CA ASP A 185 20.13 16.96 6.84
C ASP A 185 21.32 16.30 7.56
N GLU A 186 21.61 16.69 8.79
CA GLU A 186 22.67 16.09 9.57
C GLU A 186 22.44 14.60 9.85
N CYS A 187 21.22 14.22 10.24
CA CYS A 187 20.86 12.82 10.48
C CYS A 187 21.10 11.98 9.22
N LEU A 188 20.61 12.43 8.08
CA LEU A 188 20.69 11.70 6.81
C LEU A 188 22.14 11.65 6.30
N ASP A 189 22.84 12.79 6.28
CA ASP A 189 24.20 12.90 5.75
C ASP A 189 25.23 12.12 6.59
N SER A 190 25.03 12.07 7.91
CA SER A 190 25.89 11.27 8.81
C SER A 190 25.57 9.77 8.79
N GLY A 191 24.38 9.38 8.28
CA GLY A 191 23.91 8.01 8.38
C GLY A 191 23.59 7.59 9.80
N ALA A 192 23.06 8.49 10.63
CA ALA A 192 22.80 8.27 12.06
C ALA A 192 21.89 7.06 12.33
N THR A 193 20.98 6.74 11.41
CA THR A 193 20.01 5.64 11.53
C THR A 193 20.43 4.36 10.81
N ARG A 194 21.60 4.35 10.16
CA ARG A 194 22.09 3.20 9.38
C ARG A 194 22.19 1.92 10.19
N ALA A 195 22.58 2.01 11.44
CA ALA A 195 22.70 0.85 12.33
C ALA A 195 21.32 0.19 12.57
N GLN A 196 20.25 0.97 12.67
CA GLN A 196 18.88 0.45 12.80
C GLN A 196 18.47 -0.33 11.53
N VAL A 197 18.67 0.27 10.37
CA VAL A 197 18.38 -0.40 9.08
C VAL A 197 19.16 -1.73 8.95
N GLN A 198 20.43 -1.75 9.37
CA GLN A 198 21.25 -2.96 9.34
C GLN A 198 20.77 -4.01 10.34
N ALA A 199 20.27 -3.62 11.50
CA ALA A 199 19.69 -4.53 12.48
C ALA A 199 18.45 -5.22 11.93
N ASP A 200 17.55 -4.48 11.28
CA ASP A 200 16.36 -5.04 10.63
C ASP A 200 16.71 -6.03 9.52
N VAL A 201 17.70 -5.69 8.68
CA VAL A 201 18.21 -6.61 7.65
C VAL A 201 18.76 -7.89 8.25
N ALA A 202 19.52 -7.78 9.35
CA ALA A 202 20.08 -8.93 10.04
C ALA A 202 18.97 -9.82 10.63
N GLU A 203 17.97 -9.22 11.29
CA GLU A 203 16.85 -9.95 11.85
C GLU A 203 16.02 -10.64 10.75
N GLY A 204 15.61 -9.90 9.71
CA GLY A 204 14.87 -10.47 8.61
C GLY A 204 15.62 -11.63 7.94
N SER A 205 16.93 -11.48 7.75
CA SER A 205 17.78 -12.54 7.20
C SER A 205 17.80 -13.79 8.09
N ALA A 206 17.90 -13.60 9.40
CA ALA A 206 17.87 -14.70 10.40
C ALA A 206 16.49 -15.40 10.41
N ARG A 207 15.39 -14.65 10.18
CA ARG A 207 14.01 -15.17 10.05
C ARG A 207 13.71 -15.77 8.68
N GLY A 208 14.68 -15.78 7.76
CA GLY A 208 14.54 -16.40 6.44
C GLY A 208 13.94 -15.51 5.37
N VAL A 209 13.85 -14.19 5.57
CA VAL A 209 13.45 -13.26 4.52
C VAL A 209 14.46 -13.31 3.38
N ARG A 210 13.97 -13.47 2.13
CA ARG A 210 14.79 -13.56 0.91
C ARG A 210 14.36 -12.56 -0.16
N GLY A 211 13.29 -11.80 0.10
CA GLY A 211 12.75 -10.80 -0.82
C GLY A 211 11.65 -9.99 -0.15
N THR A 212 11.26 -8.90 -0.79
CA THR A 212 10.30 -7.95 -0.25
C THR A 212 9.10 -7.74 -1.19
N PRO A 213 7.92 -7.47 -0.64
CA PRO A 213 7.62 -7.51 0.79
C PRO A 213 7.55 -8.95 1.32
N THR A 214 7.90 -9.16 2.58
CA THR A 214 7.62 -10.39 3.32
C THR A 214 6.94 -10.00 4.63
N PHE A 215 5.78 -10.57 4.87
CA PHE A 215 4.99 -10.32 6.07
C PHE A 215 5.14 -11.48 7.05
N PHE A 216 5.05 -11.17 8.35
CA PHE A 216 4.82 -12.17 9.39
C PHE A 216 3.53 -11.79 10.13
N ILE A 217 2.50 -12.62 9.98
CA ILE A 217 1.19 -12.41 10.63
C ILE A 217 1.15 -13.33 11.85
N ASN A 218 1.23 -12.77 13.05
CA ASN A 218 1.43 -13.53 14.29
C ASN A 218 2.55 -14.60 14.14
N GLY A 219 3.66 -14.19 13.53
CA GLY A 219 4.85 -15.03 13.32
C GLY A 219 4.78 -15.98 12.12
N ARG A 220 3.64 -16.05 11.39
CA ARG A 220 3.50 -16.89 10.19
C ARG A 220 3.89 -16.12 8.94
N PRO A 221 4.86 -16.60 8.13
CA PRO A 221 5.32 -15.88 6.98
C PRO A 221 4.31 -15.90 5.82
N LEU A 222 4.17 -14.74 5.17
CA LEU A 222 3.42 -14.54 3.92
C LEU A 222 4.31 -13.72 2.98
N VAL A 223 4.67 -14.28 1.82
CA VAL A 223 5.67 -13.68 0.93
C VAL A 223 5.01 -13.00 -0.26
N GLY A 224 5.52 -11.82 -0.60
CA GLY A 224 5.15 -11.07 -1.81
C GLY A 224 3.97 -10.12 -1.60
N ALA A 225 3.76 -9.25 -2.61
CA ALA A 225 2.66 -8.29 -2.65
C ALA A 225 1.33 -9.00 -2.90
N GLN A 226 0.77 -9.56 -1.83
CA GLN A 226 -0.50 -10.26 -1.87
C GLN A 226 -1.68 -9.29 -2.04
N PRO A 227 -2.75 -9.70 -2.73
CA PRO A 227 -4.00 -8.97 -2.73
C PRO A 227 -4.57 -8.83 -1.32
N TYR A 228 -5.29 -7.72 -1.05
CA TYR A 228 -5.93 -7.47 0.25
C TYR A 228 -6.73 -8.67 0.78
N ALA A 229 -7.45 -9.40 -0.10
CA ALA A 229 -8.27 -10.56 0.29
C ALA A 229 -7.46 -11.76 0.84
N VAL A 230 -6.12 -11.72 0.76
CA VAL A 230 -5.23 -12.80 1.23
C VAL A 230 -4.58 -12.43 2.56
N ILE A 231 -4.55 -11.14 2.90
CA ILE A 231 -4.01 -10.61 4.14
C ILE A 231 -5.10 -10.62 5.22
#